data_63c1b499a0394717d5ff75966ec5adb2
#
_entry.id   63c1b499a0394717d5ff75966ec5adb2
#
_cell.length_a   1.000
_cell.length_b   1.000
_cell.length_c   1.000
_cell.angle_alpha   90.00
_cell.angle_beta   90.00
_cell.angle_gamma   90.00
#
_symmetry.space_group_name_H-M   'P 1'
#
loop_
_entity.id
_entity.type
_entity.pdbx_description
1 polymer ?
#
loop_
_entity_poly.entity_id
_entity_poly.type
_entity_poly.pdbx_seq_one_letter_code
_entity_poly.pdbx_strand_id
1 'polypeptide(L)'
;MFFTFEAHHFRILRLLVVMIAAWFFFGCAISSQSSHIDDSESDGYYERLPSLGKKGYFTKQLAPEVYFFSTGAYNNLFIVTSEGVVITDPIKGKGKLLRKAISEITSQPVRFMIYSHSHIDHIGDAHLFAGNGVQIVAQVETGKALKRYRDKNRPVPHINFG
;
A
#
# COMPACT_ATOMS: atom_id res chain seq x y z
N MET A 1 28.36 -21.40 10.45
CA MET A 1 27.10 -21.04 11.10
C MET A 1 26.51 -19.80 10.44
N PHE A 2 26.26 -19.87 9.12
CA PHE A 2 25.86 -18.70 8.29
C PHE A 2 24.96 -19.11 7.12
N PHE A 3 23.77 -19.71 7.34
CA PHE A 3 22.90 -20.06 6.18
C PHE A 3 21.41 -20.13 6.50
N THR A 4 20.91 -19.59 7.62
CA THR A 4 19.46 -19.69 7.93
C THR A 4 18.69 -18.37 7.73
N PHE A 5 19.36 -17.24 7.48
CA PHE A 5 18.71 -15.91 7.44
C PHE A 5 18.04 -15.60 6.10
N GLU A 6 18.53 -16.10 4.98
CA GLU A 6 17.97 -15.80 3.65
C GLU A 6 16.66 -16.51 3.32
N ALA A 7 16.45 -17.73 3.83
CA ALA A 7 15.29 -18.53 3.47
C ALA A 7 13.94 -17.97 3.98
N HIS A 8 13.95 -17.26 5.10
CA HIS A 8 12.74 -16.67 5.67
C HIS A 8 12.25 -15.45 4.90
N HIS A 9 13.14 -14.56 4.46
CA HIS A 9 12.78 -13.38 3.66
C HIS A 9 12.13 -13.76 2.33
N PHE A 10 12.61 -14.84 1.69
CA PHE A 10 12.01 -15.35 0.46
C PHE A 10 10.62 -15.97 0.65
N ARG A 11 10.32 -16.52 1.82
CA ARG A 11 8.99 -17.10 2.11
C ARG A 11 7.93 -16.02 2.29
N ILE A 12 8.25 -14.96 3.04
CA ILE A 12 7.33 -13.84 3.28
C ILE A 12 7.08 -13.07 1.98
N LEU A 13 8.13 -12.82 1.20
CA LEU A 13 8.03 -12.15 -0.09
C LEU A 13 7.19 -12.98 -1.09
N ARG A 14 7.32 -14.31 -1.12
CA ARG A 14 6.50 -15.19 -1.97
C ARG A 14 5.03 -15.17 -1.57
N LEU A 15 4.70 -15.14 -0.29
CA LEU A 15 3.31 -15.07 0.19
C LEU A 15 2.69 -13.71 -0.13
N LEU A 16 3.42 -12.62 0.01
CA LEU A 16 2.95 -11.28 -0.35
C LEU A 16 2.73 -11.13 -1.85
N VAL A 17 3.61 -11.64 -2.68
CA VAL A 17 3.48 -11.61 -4.16
C VAL A 17 2.30 -12.46 -4.62
N VAL A 18 2.05 -13.62 -4.02
CA VAL A 18 0.90 -14.49 -4.35
C VAL A 18 -0.42 -13.83 -3.94
N MET A 19 -0.47 -13.15 -2.81
CA MET A 19 -1.68 -12.44 -2.37
C MET A 19 -2.01 -11.26 -3.29
N ILE A 20 -1.00 -10.53 -3.75
CA ILE A 20 -1.18 -9.39 -4.68
C ILE A 20 -1.55 -9.89 -6.09
N ALA A 21 -0.94 -10.97 -6.57
CA ALA A 21 -1.26 -11.57 -7.86
C ALA A 21 -2.68 -12.14 -7.90
N ALA A 22 -3.18 -12.72 -6.82
CA ALA A 22 -4.55 -13.22 -6.75
C ALA A 22 -5.60 -12.11 -6.92
N TRP A 23 -5.30 -10.88 -6.49
CA TRP A 23 -6.19 -9.74 -6.68
C TRP A 23 -6.23 -9.24 -8.12
N PHE A 24 -5.12 -9.33 -8.87
CA PHE A 24 -5.06 -8.92 -10.27
C PHE A 24 -5.76 -9.90 -11.23
N PHE A 25 -5.79 -11.20 -10.90
CA PHE A 25 -6.46 -12.19 -11.74
C PHE A 25 -7.98 -12.24 -11.56
N PHE A 26 -8.53 -11.73 -10.46
CA PHE A 26 -9.99 -11.72 -10.25
C PHE A 26 -10.68 -10.48 -10.83
N GLY A 27 -9.94 -9.47 -11.28
CA GLY A 27 -10.46 -8.20 -11.78
C GLY A 27 -10.72 -8.13 -13.29
N CYS A 28 -10.40 -9.16 -14.08
CA CYS A 28 -10.42 -9.06 -15.54
C CYS A 28 -11.33 -10.07 -16.26
N ALA A 29 -12.48 -10.39 -15.67
CA ALA A 29 -13.54 -11.15 -16.36
C ALA A 29 -14.89 -10.53 -16.05
N ILE A 30 -15.09 -9.25 -16.41
CA ILE A 30 -16.44 -8.70 -16.52
C ILE A 30 -16.71 -8.53 -18.01
N SER A 31 -17.49 -9.48 -18.57
CA SER A 31 -18.07 -9.37 -19.89
C SER A 31 -18.90 -8.08 -19.97
N SER A 32 -18.78 -7.38 -21.09
CA SER A 32 -19.59 -6.23 -21.46
C SER A 32 -21.07 -6.64 -21.61
N GLN A 33 -21.80 -6.71 -20.53
CA GLN A 33 -23.26 -6.57 -20.55
C GLN A 33 -23.59 -5.16 -20.09
N SER A 34 -23.98 -4.31 -21.04
CA SER A 34 -24.65 -3.06 -20.76
C SER A 34 -26.03 -3.38 -20.18
N SER A 35 -26.10 -3.62 -18.88
CA SER A 35 -27.37 -3.55 -18.15
C SER A 35 -27.53 -2.09 -17.72
N HIS A 36 -28.64 -1.49 -18.06
CA HIS A 36 -29.12 -0.26 -17.44
C HIS A 36 -29.05 -0.45 -15.93
N ILE A 37 -28.10 0.22 -15.31
CA ILE A 37 -28.03 0.33 -13.86
C ILE A 37 -29.13 1.33 -13.51
N ASP A 38 -30.15 0.85 -12.84
CA ASP A 38 -31.15 1.70 -12.20
C ASP A 38 -30.44 2.45 -11.07
N ASP A 39 -30.26 3.76 -11.24
CA ASP A 39 -29.55 4.64 -10.28
C ASP A 39 -30.23 4.70 -8.91
N SER A 40 -31.39 4.06 -8.72
CA SER A 40 -32.11 4.04 -7.44
C SER A 40 -31.56 3.01 -6.43
N GLU A 41 -30.72 2.06 -6.84
CA GLU A 41 -30.20 0.99 -5.97
C GLU A 41 -28.72 1.19 -5.52
N SER A 42 -28.09 2.28 -5.93
CA SER A 42 -26.69 2.57 -5.58
C SER A 42 -26.48 3.12 -4.17
N ASP A 43 -27.52 3.54 -3.49
CA ASP A 43 -27.44 4.20 -2.17
C ASP A 43 -27.07 3.25 -1.00
N GLY A 44 -27.09 1.94 -1.20
CA GLY A 44 -26.78 0.95 -0.16
C GLY A 44 -25.39 0.35 -0.20
N TYR A 45 -24.63 0.50 -1.28
CA TYR A 45 -23.37 -0.23 -1.46
C TYR A 45 -22.12 0.53 -0.95
N TYR A 46 -22.21 1.86 -0.87
CA TYR A 46 -21.12 2.66 -0.31
C TYR A 46 -21.39 2.96 1.17
N GLU A 47 -20.95 2.06 2.05
CA GLU A 47 -20.83 2.39 3.46
C GLU A 47 -20.03 3.69 3.57
N ARG A 48 -20.65 4.78 3.97
CA ARG A 48 -19.97 6.07 4.10
C ARG A 48 -18.80 5.89 5.05
N LEU A 49 -17.61 6.23 4.60
CA LEU A 49 -16.45 6.21 5.47
C LEU A 49 -16.74 7.07 6.71
N PRO A 50 -16.37 6.60 7.91
CA PRO A 50 -16.54 7.36 9.12
C PRO A 50 -15.93 8.75 9.00
N SER A 51 -16.50 9.73 9.72
CA SER A 51 -15.92 11.06 9.80
C SER A 51 -14.45 10.98 10.23
N LEU A 52 -13.58 11.67 9.53
CA LEU A 52 -12.15 11.73 9.86
C LEU A 52 -11.87 12.47 11.17
N GLY A 53 -12.85 13.22 11.67
CA GLY A 53 -12.77 14.00 12.90
C GLY A 53 -11.54 14.93 12.94
N LYS A 54 -11.12 15.28 14.15
CA LYS A 54 -9.93 16.14 14.36
C LYS A 54 -8.60 15.43 13.98
N LYS A 55 -8.58 14.10 13.85
CA LYS A 55 -7.38 13.35 13.48
C LYS A 55 -7.00 13.55 12.00
N GLY A 56 -7.98 13.82 11.13
CA GLY A 56 -7.78 13.96 9.69
C GLY A 56 -7.54 12.62 8.97
N TYR A 57 -7.76 11.50 9.64
CA TYR A 57 -7.69 10.15 9.08
C TYR A 57 -8.57 9.16 9.87
N PHE A 58 -8.85 8.06 9.23
CA PHE A 58 -9.55 6.91 9.79
C PHE A 58 -8.72 5.65 9.59
N THR A 59 -8.71 4.78 10.59
CA THR A 59 -8.03 3.49 10.53
C THR A 59 -8.99 2.39 10.98
N LYS A 60 -9.06 1.27 10.22
CA LYS A 60 -9.89 0.11 10.54
C LYS A 60 -9.06 -1.17 10.35
N GLN A 61 -9.08 -2.05 11.32
CA GLN A 61 -8.53 -3.38 11.14
C GLN A 61 -9.49 -4.21 10.28
N LEU A 62 -9.00 -4.74 9.16
CA LEU A 62 -9.78 -5.54 8.20
C LEU A 62 -9.63 -7.04 8.46
N ALA A 63 -8.44 -7.45 8.89
CA ALA A 63 -8.09 -8.83 9.24
C ALA A 63 -6.98 -8.79 10.30
N PRO A 64 -6.60 -9.91 10.91
CA PRO A 64 -5.43 -9.95 11.77
C PRO A 64 -4.23 -9.29 11.06
N GLU A 65 -3.61 -8.32 11.76
CA GLU A 65 -2.42 -7.60 11.26
C GLU A 65 -2.62 -6.69 10.03
N VAL A 66 -3.80 -6.67 9.38
CA VAL A 66 -4.10 -5.88 8.19
C VAL A 66 -4.99 -4.68 8.55
N TYR A 67 -4.52 -3.49 8.22
CA TYR A 67 -5.17 -2.22 8.54
C TYR A 67 -5.46 -1.40 7.30
N PHE A 68 -6.68 -0.93 7.19
CA PHE A 68 -7.10 0.09 6.25
C PHE A 68 -6.83 1.47 6.84
N PHE A 69 -6.28 2.36 6.02
CA PHE A 69 -6.07 3.76 6.35
C PHE A 69 -6.72 4.64 5.31
N SER A 70 -7.48 5.64 5.74
CA SER A 70 -8.18 6.58 4.85
C SER A 70 -8.00 8.02 5.32
N THR A 71 -7.84 8.91 4.36
CA THR A 71 -7.91 10.37 4.55
C THR A 71 -9.09 10.98 3.79
N GLY A 72 -10.12 10.18 3.53
CA GLY A 72 -11.31 10.52 2.77
C GLY A 72 -11.15 10.19 1.29
N ALA A 73 -10.50 11.05 0.52
CA ALA A 73 -10.32 10.86 -0.93
C ALA A 73 -9.31 9.75 -1.28
N TYR A 74 -8.33 9.48 -0.41
CA TYR A 74 -7.28 8.50 -0.65
C TYR A 74 -7.23 7.46 0.45
N ASN A 75 -7.03 6.22 0.02
CA ASN A 75 -6.98 5.06 0.88
C ASN A 75 -5.72 4.26 0.61
N ASN A 76 -5.17 3.63 1.65
CA ASN A 76 -4.12 2.64 1.51
C ASN A 76 -4.20 1.61 2.64
N LEU A 77 -3.31 0.65 2.59
CA LEU A 77 -3.21 -0.43 3.58
C LEU A 77 -1.85 -0.38 4.26
N PHE A 78 -1.80 -0.86 5.49
CA PHE A 78 -0.55 -1.30 6.10
C PHE A 78 -0.76 -2.61 6.84
N ILE A 79 0.31 -3.40 6.92
CA ILE A 79 0.33 -4.71 7.55
C ILE A 79 1.38 -4.69 8.64
N VAL A 80 1.01 -5.10 9.84
CA VAL A 80 1.93 -5.21 10.99
C VAL A 80 2.37 -6.68 11.08
N THR A 81 3.67 -6.93 10.92
CA THR A 81 4.24 -8.28 11.00
C THR A 81 5.20 -8.38 12.18
N SER A 82 5.64 -9.58 12.53
CA SER A 82 6.69 -9.79 13.54
C SER A 82 8.04 -9.15 13.18
N GLU A 83 8.29 -8.87 11.90
CA GLU A 83 9.55 -8.32 11.40
C GLU A 83 9.48 -6.81 11.12
N GLY A 84 8.29 -6.21 11.21
CA GLY A 84 8.06 -4.81 10.96
C GLY A 84 6.80 -4.55 10.13
N VAL A 85 6.62 -3.31 9.73
CA VAL A 85 5.43 -2.84 9.02
C VAL A 85 5.68 -2.81 7.52
N VAL A 86 4.70 -3.31 6.75
CA VAL A 86 4.59 -3.14 5.30
C VAL A 86 3.56 -2.06 5.03
N ILE A 87 3.90 -1.06 4.24
CA ILE A 87 2.96 0.00 3.83
C ILE A 87 2.75 -0.03 2.32
N THR A 88 1.58 0.41 1.89
CA THR A 88 1.30 0.68 0.47
C THR A 88 1.23 2.19 0.24
N ASP A 89 1.59 2.64 -0.95
CA ASP A 89 1.40 3.97 -1.50
C ASP A 89 1.40 5.13 -0.48
N PRO A 90 2.54 5.66 -0.06
CA PRO A 90 2.58 6.82 0.84
C PRO A 90 2.06 8.08 0.16
N ILE A 91 0.76 8.30 0.27
CA ILE A 91 -0.03 9.35 -0.39
C ILE A 91 0.58 10.73 -0.15
N LYS A 92 0.73 11.50 -1.23
CA LYS A 92 1.26 12.86 -1.18
C LYS A 92 0.51 13.74 -0.16
N GLY A 93 1.25 14.38 0.74
CA GLY A 93 0.71 15.23 1.81
C GLY A 93 0.02 14.48 2.94
N LYS A 94 0.05 13.12 2.94
CA LYS A 94 -0.59 12.28 3.95
C LYS A 94 0.39 11.35 4.69
N GLY A 95 1.64 11.28 4.28
CA GLY A 95 2.63 10.38 4.87
C GLY A 95 2.86 10.59 6.36
N LYS A 96 2.80 11.83 6.87
CA LYS A 96 2.89 12.10 8.31
C LYS A 96 1.69 11.54 9.08
N LEU A 97 0.49 11.60 8.50
CA LEU A 97 -0.72 11.03 9.10
C LEU A 97 -0.67 9.50 9.11
N LEU A 98 -0.19 8.88 8.01
CA LEU A 98 0.03 7.45 7.95
C LEU A 98 1.04 6.99 9.01
N ARG A 99 2.16 7.70 9.15
CA ARG A 99 3.15 7.39 10.20
C ARG A 99 2.55 7.47 11.60
N LYS A 100 1.73 8.48 11.85
CA LYS A 100 1.02 8.63 13.13
C LYS A 100 0.04 7.48 13.36
N ALA A 101 -0.76 7.12 12.35
CA ALA A 101 -1.70 6.00 12.43
C ALA A 101 -0.98 4.67 12.76
N ILE A 102 0.16 4.40 12.12
CA ILE A 102 0.99 3.23 12.40
C ILE A 102 1.48 3.25 13.86
N SER A 103 2.00 4.39 14.33
CA SER A 103 2.55 4.50 15.69
C SER A 103 1.50 4.36 16.80
N GLU A 104 0.21 4.57 16.50
CA GLU A 104 -0.90 4.32 17.44
C GLU A 104 -1.21 2.82 17.59
N ILE A 105 -0.73 1.98 16.65
CA ILE A 105 -1.03 0.54 16.59
C ILE A 105 0.19 -0.30 16.98
N THR A 106 1.39 0.11 16.55
CA THR A 106 2.61 -0.66 16.78
C THR A 106 3.85 0.25 16.91
N SER A 107 4.83 -0.24 17.66
CA SER A 107 6.18 0.35 17.71
C SER A 107 7.14 -0.24 16.66
N GLN A 108 6.68 -1.20 15.86
CA GLN A 108 7.48 -1.83 14.82
C GLN A 108 7.88 -0.83 13.73
N PRO A 109 9.13 -0.87 13.25
CA PRO A 109 9.58 -0.01 12.17
C PRO A 109 8.97 -0.42 10.83
N VAL A 110 8.80 0.53 9.90
CA VAL A 110 8.49 0.21 8.51
C VAL A 110 9.69 -0.52 7.90
N ARG A 111 9.44 -1.66 7.25
CA ARG A 111 10.45 -2.48 6.58
C ARG A 111 10.25 -2.56 5.08
N PHE A 112 9.00 -2.54 4.64
CA PHE A 112 8.67 -2.60 3.22
C PHE A 112 7.71 -1.49 2.85
N MET A 113 7.90 -0.96 1.66
CA MET A 113 7.02 0.01 1.03
C MET A 113 6.69 -0.48 -0.38
N ILE A 114 5.41 -0.69 -0.66
CA ILE A 114 4.95 -1.23 -1.94
C ILE A 114 4.29 -0.10 -2.72
N TYR A 115 4.73 0.13 -3.95
CA TYR A 115 4.11 1.07 -4.87
C TYR A 115 3.14 0.34 -5.79
N SER A 116 1.91 0.82 -5.87
CA SER A 116 0.96 0.36 -6.88
C SER A 116 1.37 0.86 -8.26
N HIS A 117 1.77 2.13 -8.37
CA HIS A 117 2.22 2.76 -9.60
C HIS A 117 3.04 4.04 -9.34
N SER A 118 3.47 4.74 -10.39
CA SER A 118 4.45 5.83 -10.30
C SER A 118 3.86 7.23 -10.08
N HIS A 119 2.53 7.41 -9.98
CA HIS A 119 1.94 8.74 -9.88
C HIS A 119 2.25 9.43 -8.55
N ILE A 120 2.43 10.75 -8.62
CA ILE A 120 2.89 11.54 -7.49
C ILE A 120 1.85 11.66 -6.37
N ASP A 121 0.57 11.67 -6.69
CA ASP A 121 -0.52 11.72 -5.72
C ASP A 121 -0.57 10.45 -4.86
N HIS A 122 -0.16 9.30 -5.39
CA HIS A 122 -0.10 8.03 -4.67
C HIS A 122 1.17 7.84 -3.85
N ILE A 123 2.34 8.17 -4.38
CA ILE A 123 3.62 7.86 -3.73
C ILE A 123 4.48 9.10 -3.43
N GLY A 124 3.89 10.30 -3.43
CA GLY A 124 4.64 11.55 -3.29
C GLY A 124 5.28 11.77 -1.92
N ASP A 125 4.83 11.06 -0.88
CA ASP A 125 5.42 11.12 0.45
C ASP A 125 6.32 9.91 0.77
N ALA A 126 6.70 9.11 -0.24
CA ALA A 126 7.54 7.94 -0.06
C ALA A 126 8.90 8.26 0.57
N HIS A 127 9.46 9.44 0.28
CA HIS A 127 10.71 9.91 0.89
C HIS A 127 10.66 9.98 2.42
N LEU A 128 9.48 10.14 3.01
CA LEU A 128 9.32 10.17 4.47
C LEU A 128 9.57 8.81 5.13
N PHE A 129 9.44 7.73 4.38
CA PHE A 129 9.63 6.36 4.85
C PHE A 129 10.91 5.72 4.33
N ALA A 130 11.49 6.26 3.25
CA ALA A 130 12.73 5.75 2.67
C ALA A 130 13.93 5.89 3.63
N GLY A 131 14.89 5.00 3.53
CA GLY A 131 16.04 4.95 4.43
C GLY A 131 15.88 3.90 5.55
N ASN A 132 16.86 3.83 6.45
CA ASN A 132 16.86 2.91 7.60
C ASN A 132 16.58 1.43 7.25
N GLY A 133 17.00 0.98 6.06
CA GLY A 133 16.81 -0.40 5.61
C GLY A 133 15.43 -0.71 5.05
N VAL A 134 14.58 0.30 4.81
CA VAL A 134 13.27 0.10 4.15
C VAL A 134 13.49 -0.35 2.71
N GLN A 135 12.88 -1.47 2.33
CA GLN A 135 12.88 -2.00 0.97
C GLN A 135 11.67 -1.48 0.21
N ILE A 136 11.90 -0.92 -0.95
CA ILE A 136 10.83 -0.43 -1.84
C ILE A 136 10.60 -1.45 -2.93
N VAL A 137 9.35 -1.88 -3.08
CA VAL A 137 8.92 -2.92 -4.02
C VAL A 137 7.95 -2.31 -5.02
N ALA A 138 8.14 -2.56 -6.31
CA ALA A 138 7.22 -2.12 -7.35
C ALA A 138 7.30 -3.01 -8.59
N GLN A 139 6.31 -2.87 -9.46
CA GLN A 139 6.34 -3.45 -10.80
C GLN A 139 7.45 -2.78 -11.64
N VAL A 140 8.07 -3.50 -12.56
CA VAL A 140 9.26 -3.08 -13.32
C VAL A 140 9.04 -1.77 -14.09
N GLU A 141 7.86 -1.55 -14.68
CA GLU A 141 7.57 -0.32 -15.44
C GLU A 141 7.44 0.90 -14.51
N THR A 142 6.92 0.71 -13.29
CA THR A 142 6.94 1.74 -12.25
C THR A 142 8.38 2.16 -11.93
N GLY A 143 9.26 1.20 -11.75
CA GLY A 143 10.69 1.45 -11.54
C GLY A 143 11.34 2.22 -12.68
N LYS A 144 11.06 1.84 -13.94
CA LYS A 144 11.55 2.55 -15.14
C LYS A 144 11.03 4.00 -15.20
N ALA A 145 9.74 4.21 -14.90
CA ALA A 145 9.15 5.55 -14.88
C ALA A 145 9.83 6.43 -13.83
N LEU A 146 10.01 5.95 -12.61
CA LEU A 146 10.64 6.70 -11.53
C LEU A 146 12.10 7.05 -11.82
N LYS A 147 12.86 6.16 -12.47
CA LYS A 147 14.22 6.46 -12.97
C LYS A 147 14.23 7.63 -13.95
N ARG A 148 13.22 7.72 -14.82
CA ARG A 148 13.08 8.84 -15.77
C ARG A 148 12.68 10.14 -15.09
N TYR A 149 11.76 10.09 -14.12
CA TYR A 149 11.25 11.28 -13.42
C TYR A 149 12.30 11.95 -12.54
N ARG A 150 13.24 11.19 -11.98
CA ARG A 150 14.30 11.68 -11.07
C ARG A 150 13.76 12.52 -9.91
N ASP A 151 12.58 12.19 -9.44
CA ASP A 151 11.94 12.88 -8.32
C ASP A 151 12.43 12.29 -6.99
N LYS A 152 13.19 13.07 -6.24
CA LYS A 152 13.74 12.65 -4.94
C LYS A 152 12.67 12.32 -3.88
N ASN A 153 11.45 12.80 -4.04
CA ASN A 153 10.34 12.49 -3.14
C ASN A 153 9.74 11.12 -3.42
N ARG A 154 10.02 10.55 -4.60
CA ARG A 154 9.58 9.23 -5.04
C ARG A 154 10.79 8.34 -5.36
N PRO A 155 11.44 7.79 -4.31
CA PRO A 155 12.63 6.96 -4.48
C PRO A 155 12.38 5.77 -5.42
N VAL A 156 13.40 5.41 -6.18
CA VAL A 156 13.36 4.27 -7.09
C VAL A 156 13.26 2.96 -6.30
N PRO A 157 12.46 1.98 -6.73
CA PRO A 157 12.35 0.68 -6.07
C PRO A 157 13.69 -0.06 -6.00
N HIS A 158 13.91 -0.77 -4.89
CA HIS A 158 15.02 -1.70 -4.69
C HIS A 158 14.71 -3.07 -5.32
N ILE A 159 13.44 -3.48 -5.26
CA ILE A 159 12.94 -4.76 -5.77
C ILE A 159 11.91 -4.49 -6.85
N ASN A 160 12.10 -5.10 -8.01
CA ASN A 160 11.16 -5.00 -9.13
C ASN A 160 10.66 -6.41 -9.50
N PHE A 161 9.39 -6.51 -9.88
CA PHE A 161 8.75 -7.73 -10.34
C PHE A 161 7.95 -7.47 -11.64
N GLY A 162 7.65 -8.53 -12.40
CA GLY A 162 6.91 -8.49 -13.67
C GLY A 162 7.76 -8.64 -14.89
#